data_f95c11fdda52cff3dc8982037a9e446f
#
_entry.id   f95c11fdda52cff3dc8982037a9e446f
#
_cell.length_a   1.000
_cell.length_b   1.000
_cell.length_c   1.000
_cell.angle_alpha   90.00
_cell.angle_beta   90.00
_cell.angle_gamma   90.00
#
_symmetry.space_group_name_H-M   'P 1'
#
loop_
_entity.id
_entity.type
_entity.pdbx_description
1 polymer ?
#
loop_
_entity_poly.entity_id
_entity_poly.type
_entity_poly.pdbx_seq_one_letter_code
_entity_poly.pdbx_strand_id
1 'polypeptide(L)'
;MITITREQLERLYNQQKKLLSAALTVPTICLILGIVLRRSYYSENVSRIIDFVIILLIVVPFIFLGIIRKKLIPPGNGKIVNEAFSYMQQDPISDNTVNMLFQKIGQAGNYADKTKLILLLADVYMFRGQYNEAIGMLNSVDRSGFEKNPVIGMNFYDDTISVYCALEDAQSVMLAYNDAEQFIMKCSNLNYICCHTAVNILINVESAKGNYQKALEMRLMMNDFANQTNQRTEARMQATPINRIIKGSIFCSTAELFFHCGDYANAAKYLDIGGPMVAECAGLLDEANKLSAKIREKMNSSSAN
;
A
#
# COMPACT_ATOMS: atom_id res chain seq x y z
N MET A 1 21.86 3.91 -3.56
CA MET A 1 20.84 3.90 -2.47
C MET A 1 19.75 4.91 -2.80
N ILE A 2 18.53 4.46 -2.91
CA ILE A 2 17.37 5.32 -3.20
C ILE A 2 17.09 6.16 -1.96
N THR A 3 16.92 7.46 -2.16
CA THR A 3 16.53 8.39 -1.10
C THR A 3 15.20 9.01 -1.48
N ILE A 4 14.15 8.79 -0.70
CA ILE A 4 12.84 9.39 -0.88
C ILE A 4 12.61 10.34 0.29
N THR A 5 12.45 11.64 -0.01
CA THR A 5 12.21 12.67 1.00
C THR A 5 10.71 12.89 1.19
N ARG A 6 10.34 13.44 2.36
CA ARG A 6 8.96 13.87 2.65
C ARG A 6 8.43 14.83 1.57
N GLU A 7 9.25 15.80 1.15
CA GLU A 7 8.87 16.77 0.12
C GLU A 7 8.55 16.10 -1.23
N GLN A 8 9.29 15.03 -1.58
CA GLN A 8 9.01 14.26 -2.79
C GLN A 8 7.67 13.53 -2.70
N LEU A 9 7.37 12.91 -1.56
CA LEU A 9 6.08 12.23 -1.32
C LEU A 9 4.92 13.24 -1.36
N GLU A 10 5.04 14.36 -0.67
CA GLU A 10 4.04 15.43 -0.66
C GLU A 10 3.82 16.02 -2.06
N ARG A 11 4.89 16.24 -2.81
CA ARG A 11 4.80 16.73 -4.20
C ARG A 11 4.05 15.74 -5.09
N LEU A 12 4.39 14.45 -5.05
CA LEU A 12 3.74 13.40 -5.85
C LEU A 12 2.26 13.24 -5.47
N TYR A 13 1.95 13.24 -4.17
CA TYR A 13 0.59 13.17 -3.68
C TYR A 13 -0.24 14.38 -4.14
N ASN A 14 0.30 15.59 -3.98
CA ASN A 14 -0.38 16.81 -4.40
C ASN A 14 -0.55 16.91 -5.92
N GLN A 15 0.43 16.44 -6.69
CA GLN A 15 0.30 16.32 -8.15
C GLN A 15 -0.82 15.35 -8.52
N GLN A 16 -0.86 14.17 -7.91
CA GLN A 16 -1.91 13.18 -8.16
C GLN A 16 -3.29 13.73 -7.78
N LYS A 17 -3.40 14.39 -6.62
CA LYS A 17 -4.66 15.02 -6.16
C LYS A 17 -5.12 16.13 -7.10
N LYS A 18 -4.22 17.02 -7.54
CA LYS A 18 -4.53 18.10 -8.50
C LYS A 18 -5.00 17.54 -9.85
N LEU A 19 -4.32 16.51 -10.36
CA LEU A 19 -4.68 15.88 -11.62
C LEU A 19 -6.03 15.15 -11.53
N LEU A 20 -6.32 14.47 -10.43
CA LEU A 20 -7.61 13.84 -10.17
C LEU A 20 -8.73 14.89 -10.02
N SER A 21 -8.46 15.99 -9.33
CA SER A 21 -9.42 17.10 -9.22
C SER A 21 -9.68 17.74 -10.58
N ALA A 22 -8.64 18.07 -11.34
CA ALA A 22 -8.78 18.64 -12.69
C ALA A 22 -9.53 17.68 -13.62
N ALA A 23 -9.25 16.40 -13.52
CA ALA A 23 -9.90 15.35 -14.28
C ALA A 23 -11.42 15.25 -14.01
N LEU A 24 -11.89 15.62 -12.84
CA LEU A 24 -13.31 15.66 -12.47
C LEU A 24 -13.95 17.00 -12.80
N THR A 25 -13.25 18.11 -12.57
CA THR A 25 -13.82 19.46 -12.71
C THR A 25 -13.92 19.91 -14.17
N VAL A 26 -12.92 19.60 -15.01
CA VAL A 26 -12.90 20.05 -16.41
C VAL A 26 -14.09 19.51 -17.21
N PRO A 27 -14.41 18.19 -17.20
CA PRO A 27 -15.59 17.67 -17.90
C PRO A 27 -16.90 18.25 -17.36
N THR A 28 -16.99 18.47 -16.05
CA THR A 28 -18.20 19.06 -15.43
C THR A 28 -18.43 20.49 -15.90
N ILE A 29 -17.37 21.31 -15.95
CA ILE A 29 -17.43 22.68 -16.46
C ILE A 29 -17.81 22.67 -17.96
N CYS A 30 -17.17 21.82 -18.75
CA CYS A 30 -17.49 21.68 -20.19
C CYS A 30 -18.94 21.26 -20.43
N LEU A 31 -19.48 20.37 -19.62
CA LEU A 31 -20.87 19.92 -19.70
C LEU A 31 -21.85 21.06 -19.35
N ILE A 32 -21.56 21.82 -18.29
CA ILE A 32 -22.37 23.01 -17.91
C ILE A 32 -22.34 24.06 -19.00
N LEU A 33 -21.16 24.40 -19.53
CA LEU A 33 -21.00 25.35 -20.63
C LEU A 33 -21.75 24.88 -21.89
N GLY A 34 -21.68 23.59 -22.21
CA GLY A 34 -22.42 23.00 -23.32
C GLY A 34 -23.95 23.18 -23.18
N ILE A 35 -24.49 22.92 -21.98
CA ILE A 35 -25.93 23.10 -21.70
C ILE A 35 -26.31 24.58 -21.79
N VAL A 36 -25.51 25.48 -21.27
CA VAL A 36 -25.78 26.92 -21.34
C VAL A 36 -25.76 27.45 -22.77
N LEU A 37 -24.74 27.06 -23.56
CA LEU A 37 -24.62 27.43 -24.97
C LEU A 37 -25.83 26.92 -25.80
N ARG A 38 -26.24 25.68 -25.57
CA ARG A 38 -27.40 25.11 -26.24
C ARG A 38 -28.72 25.85 -25.93
N ARG A 39 -28.86 26.37 -24.73
CA ARG A 39 -30.05 27.09 -24.28
C ARG A 39 -30.11 28.55 -24.79
N SER A 40 -28.95 29.11 -25.15
CA SER A 40 -28.83 30.52 -25.55
C SER A 40 -28.96 30.76 -27.04
N TYR A 41 -28.87 29.72 -27.89
CA TYR A 41 -28.87 29.86 -29.35
C TYR A 41 -29.95 28.99 -30.00
N TYR A 42 -30.95 29.63 -30.57
CA TYR A 42 -32.19 29.01 -31.11
C TYR A 42 -32.25 28.91 -32.64
N SER A 43 -31.19 29.19 -33.41
CA SER A 43 -31.23 29.12 -34.88
C SER A 43 -30.69 27.77 -35.39
N GLU A 44 -31.43 27.12 -36.34
CA GLU A 44 -31.16 25.74 -36.81
C GLU A 44 -29.75 25.51 -37.38
N ASN A 45 -29.20 26.47 -38.12
CA ASN A 45 -27.88 26.32 -38.75
C ASN A 45 -26.72 26.52 -37.72
N VAL A 46 -26.92 27.33 -36.70
CA VAL A 46 -25.99 27.56 -35.61
C VAL A 46 -26.05 26.39 -34.62
N SER A 47 -27.20 25.78 -34.46
CA SER A 47 -27.45 24.62 -33.60
C SER A 47 -26.54 23.42 -33.93
N ARG A 48 -26.33 23.07 -35.21
CA ARG A 48 -25.47 21.95 -35.61
C ARG A 48 -24.01 22.19 -35.30
N ILE A 49 -23.50 23.40 -35.44
CA ILE A 49 -22.11 23.74 -35.10
C ILE A 49 -21.94 23.71 -33.57
N ILE A 50 -22.93 24.23 -32.85
CA ILE A 50 -22.93 24.23 -31.38
C ILE A 50 -23.00 22.78 -30.86
N ASP A 51 -23.83 21.92 -31.38
CA ASP A 51 -23.93 20.51 -31.00
C ASP A 51 -22.59 19.77 -31.23
N PHE A 52 -21.92 20.06 -32.36
CA PHE A 52 -20.61 19.48 -32.66
C PHE A 52 -19.54 19.99 -31.64
N VAL A 53 -19.51 21.29 -31.33
CA VAL A 53 -18.61 21.88 -30.35
C VAL A 53 -18.90 21.31 -28.96
N ILE A 54 -20.16 21.13 -28.56
CA ILE A 54 -20.56 20.52 -27.29
C ILE A 54 -20.07 19.07 -27.19
N ILE A 55 -20.26 18.27 -28.26
CA ILE A 55 -19.75 16.91 -28.31
C ILE A 55 -18.24 16.89 -28.15
N LEU A 56 -17.53 17.77 -28.85
CA LEU A 56 -16.07 17.88 -28.73
C LEU A 56 -15.62 18.30 -27.31
N LEU A 57 -16.31 19.26 -26.70
CA LEU A 57 -16.05 19.73 -25.33
C LEU A 57 -16.33 18.65 -24.27
N ILE A 58 -17.20 17.70 -24.56
CA ILE A 58 -17.49 16.56 -23.65
C ILE A 58 -16.51 15.41 -23.93
N VAL A 59 -16.35 14.99 -25.18
CA VAL A 59 -15.60 13.79 -25.57
C VAL A 59 -14.10 13.97 -25.32
N VAL A 60 -13.52 15.13 -25.66
CA VAL A 60 -12.08 15.37 -25.48
C VAL A 60 -11.64 15.30 -24.01
N PRO A 61 -12.33 15.95 -23.05
CA PRO A 61 -11.99 15.78 -21.63
C PRO A 61 -12.13 14.35 -21.13
N PHE A 62 -13.15 13.59 -21.59
CA PHE A 62 -13.30 12.19 -21.20
C PHE A 62 -12.18 11.29 -21.73
N ILE A 63 -11.71 11.52 -22.97
CA ILE A 63 -10.52 10.82 -23.51
C ILE A 63 -9.29 11.19 -22.68
N PHE A 64 -9.11 12.49 -22.39
CA PHE A 64 -7.98 12.96 -21.56
C PHE A 64 -8.02 12.41 -20.14
N LEU A 65 -9.22 12.33 -19.54
CA LEU A 65 -9.49 11.67 -18.27
C LEU A 65 -9.08 10.18 -18.31
N GLY A 66 -9.43 9.48 -19.36
CA GLY A 66 -9.06 8.08 -19.58
C GLY A 66 -7.54 7.89 -19.62
N ILE A 67 -6.83 8.79 -20.32
CA ILE A 67 -5.37 8.76 -20.43
C ILE A 67 -4.70 9.09 -19.09
N ILE A 68 -5.17 10.15 -18.41
CA ILE A 68 -4.64 10.55 -17.09
C ILE A 68 -4.91 9.45 -16.06
N ARG A 69 -6.14 8.93 -16.02
CA ARG A 69 -6.50 7.84 -15.11
C ARG A 69 -5.61 6.60 -15.33
N LYS A 70 -5.34 6.24 -16.58
CA LYS A 70 -4.49 5.10 -16.91
C LYS A 70 -3.03 5.28 -16.50
N LYS A 71 -2.53 6.52 -16.46
CA LYS A 71 -1.16 6.85 -16.04
C LYS A 71 -1.01 7.01 -14.51
N LEU A 72 -2.01 7.54 -13.84
CA LEU A 72 -1.92 7.95 -12.43
C LEU A 72 -2.55 6.97 -11.45
N ILE A 73 -3.60 6.27 -11.89
CA ILE A 73 -4.28 5.29 -11.07
C ILE A 73 -3.84 3.92 -11.60
N PRO A 74 -3.19 3.11 -10.74
CA PRO A 74 -2.89 1.75 -11.13
C PRO A 74 -4.19 1.07 -11.58
N PRO A 75 -4.12 0.15 -12.57
CA PRO A 75 -5.30 -0.57 -13.00
C PRO A 75 -6.01 -1.15 -11.79
N GLY A 76 -7.29 -0.84 -11.65
CA GLY A 76 -8.11 -1.33 -10.56
C GLY A 76 -7.99 -2.86 -10.44
N ASN A 77 -8.33 -3.37 -9.29
CA ASN A 77 -8.40 -4.82 -9.12
C ASN A 77 -9.45 -5.39 -10.07
N GLY A 78 -9.15 -6.51 -10.69
CA GLY A 78 -10.16 -7.28 -11.41
C GLY A 78 -11.28 -7.75 -10.48
N LYS A 79 -12.40 -8.17 -11.05
CA LYS A 79 -13.56 -8.64 -10.27
C LYS A 79 -13.17 -9.72 -9.27
N ILE A 80 -12.33 -10.66 -9.68
CA ILE A 80 -11.90 -11.80 -8.86
C ILE A 80 -11.07 -11.35 -7.64
N VAL A 81 -10.22 -10.33 -7.80
CA VAL A 81 -9.42 -9.76 -6.69
C VAL A 81 -10.32 -8.97 -5.74
N ASN A 82 -11.28 -8.19 -6.26
CA ASN A 82 -12.25 -7.48 -5.42
C ASN A 82 -13.13 -8.42 -4.60
N GLU A 83 -13.55 -9.55 -5.16
CA GLU A 83 -14.27 -10.58 -4.42
C GLU A 83 -13.42 -11.18 -3.30
N ALA A 84 -12.13 -11.46 -3.56
CA ALA A 84 -11.21 -11.93 -2.55
C ALA A 84 -11.05 -10.92 -1.41
N PHE A 85 -10.84 -9.64 -1.74
CA PHE A 85 -10.79 -8.57 -0.74
C PHE A 85 -12.09 -8.45 0.07
N SER A 86 -13.25 -8.55 -0.55
CA SER A 86 -14.54 -8.49 0.14
C SER A 86 -14.70 -9.63 1.14
N TYR A 87 -14.20 -10.82 0.80
CA TYR A 87 -14.20 -11.95 1.71
C TYR A 87 -13.23 -11.73 2.88
N MET A 88 -11.99 -11.30 2.60
CA MET A 88 -10.98 -11.00 3.62
C MET A 88 -11.36 -9.84 4.57
N GLN A 89 -12.29 -8.97 4.17
CA GLN A 89 -12.84 -7.96 5.07
C GLN A 89 -13.65 -8.56 6.22
N GLN A 90 -14.13 -9.79 6.08
CA GLN A 90 -14.92 -10.48 7.09
C GLN A 90 -14.10 -11.54 7.81
N ASP A 91 -13.29 -12.26 7.07
CA ASP A 91 -12.45 -13.38 7.54
C ASP A 91 -11.06 -13.29 6.88
N PRO A 92 -10.11 -12.54 7.47
CA PRO A 92 -8.81 -12.27 6.81
C PRO A 92 -7.80 -13.40 6.87
N ILE A 93 -7.89 -14.33 7.85
CA ILE A 93 -6.76 -15.24 8.17
C ILE A 93 -7.13 -16.72 8.34
N SER A 94 -8.39 -17.11 8.18
CA SER A 94 -8.81 -18.50 8.39
C SER A 94 -8.33 -19.46 7.27
N ASP A 95 -8.46 -20.76 7.51
CA ASP A 95 -8.22 -21.76 6.46
C ASP A 95 -9.20 -21.60 5.29
N ASN A 96 -10.40 -21.11 5.55
CA ASN A 96 -11.36 -20.82 4.49
C ASN A 96 -10.85 -19.70 3.56
N THR A 97 -10.20 -18.69 4.12
CA THR A 97 -9.56 -17.61 3.33
C THR A 97 -8.43 -18.14 2.48
N VAL A 98 -7.56 -18.99 3.05
CA VAL A 98 -6.47 -19.64 2.30
C VAL A 98 -7.04 -20.46 1.15
N ASN A 99 -8.03 -21.32 1.41
CA ASN A 99 -8.67 -22.16 0.40
C ASN A 99 -9.36 -21.32 -0.69
N MET A 100 -10.06 -20.27 -0.31
CA MET A 100 -10.70 -19.33 -1.24
C MET A 100 -9.66 -18.65 -2.14
N LEU A 101 -8.53 -18.19 -1.59
CA LEU A 101 -7.47 -17.55 -2.37
C LEU A 101 -6.83 -18.55 -3.35
N PHE A 102 -6.54 -19.78 -2.94
CA PHE A 102 -6.06 -20.83 -3.86
C PHE A 102 -7.03 -21.06 -5.02
N GLN A 103 -8.32 -21.20 -4.71
CA GLN A 103 -9.33 -21.37 -5.75
C GLN A 103 -9.35 -20.19 -6.73
N LYS A 104 -9.29 -18.94 -6.22
CA LYS A 104 -9.30 -17.75 -7.07
C LYS A 104 -8.02 -17.57 -7.88
N ILE A 105 -6.85 -17.97 -7.36
CA ILE A 105 -5.58 -18.01 -8.11
C ILE A 105 -5.73 -18.95 -9.32
N GLY A 106 -6.35 -20.13 -9.13
CA GLY A 106 -6.62 -21.07 -10.23
C GLY A 106 -7.62 -20.56 -11.28
N GLN A 107 -8.52 -19.65 -10.89
CA GLN A 107 -9.54 -19.04 -11.76
C GLN A 107 -9.08 -17.76 -12.44
N ALA A 108 -7.95 -17.16 -12.01
CA ALA A 108 -7.48 -15.89 -12.52
C ALA A 108 -7.04 -15.99 -13.98
N GLY A 109 -7.76 -15.30 -14.88
CA GLY A 109 -7.54 -15.33 -16.33
C GLY A 109 -6.44 -14.38 -16.84
N ASN A 110 -5.88 -13.52 -15.99
CA ASN A 110 -4.82 -12.60 -16.37
C ASN A 110 -3.71 -12.52 -15.33
N TYR A 111 -2.53 -12.10 -15.80
CA TYR A 111 -1.32 -11.98 -15.00
C TYR A 111 -1.48 -11.13 -13.75
N ALA A 112 -2.06 -9.94 -13.90
CA ALA A 112 -2.13 -8.96 -12.81
C ALA A 112 -3.02 -9.44 -11.65
N ASP A 113 -4.17 -10.02 -11.96
CA ASP A 113 -5.08 -10.56 -10.94
C ASP A 113 -4.48 -11.79 -10.26
N LYS A 114 -3.86 -12.70 -11.05
CA LYS A 114 -3.19 -13.88 -10.50
C LYS A 114 -2.08 -13.49 -9.52
N THR A 115 -1.21 -12.56 -9.92
CA THR A 115 -0.10 -12.11 -9.07
C THR A 115 -0.61 -11.42 -7.80
N LYS A 116 -1.60 -10.54 -7.90
CA LYS A 116 -2.20 -9.89 -6.72
C LYS A 116 -2.79 -10.91 -5.74
N LEU A 117 -3.46 -11.95 -6.23
CA LEU A 117 -4.01 -13.00 -5.37
C LEU A 117 -2.90 -13.84 -4.69
N ILE A 118 -1.78 -14.08 -5.38
CA ILE A 118 -0.62 -14.75 -4.79
C ILE A 118 -0.02 -13.88 -3.67
N LEU A 119 0.15 -12.56 -3.88
CA LEU A 119 0.63 -11.63 -2.85
C LEU A 119 -0.32 -11.60 -1.65
N LEU A 120 -1.64 -11.50 -1.88
CA LEU A 120 -2.62 -11.58 -0.78
C LEU A 120 -2.53 -12.89 0.02
N LEU A 121 -2.25 -14.00 -0.64
CA LEU A 121 -2.08 -15.29 0.04
C LEU A 121 -0.77 -15.33 0.84
N ALA A 122 0.29 -14.72 0.31
CA ALA A 122 1.55 -14.56 1.06
C ALA A 122 1.34 -13.71 2.32
N ASP A 123 0.59 -12.59 2.22
CA ASP A 123 0.22 -11.76 3.38
C ASP A 123 -0.55 -12.56 4.45
N VAL A 124 -1.53 -13.37 4.03
CA VAL A 124 -2.28 -14.24 4.96
C VAL A 124 -1.34 -15.20 5.68
N TYR A 125 -0.41 -15.82 4.97
CA TYR A 125 0.58 -16.69 5.60
C TYR A 125 1.51 -15.94 6.56
N MET A 126 1.95 -14.73 6.21
CA MET A 126 2.73 -13.87 7.12
C MET A 126 1.97 -13.55 8.41
N PHE A 127 0.70 -13.15 8.32
CA PHE A 127 -0.14 -12.86 9.49
C PHE A 127 -0.34 -14.08 10.39
N ARG A 128 -0.30 -15.29 9.80
CA ARG A 128 -0.37 -16.57 10.52
C ARG A 128 0.98 -17.01 11.10
N GLY A 129 2.10 -16.35 10.80
CA GLY A 129 3.45 -16.76 11.16
C GLY A 129 3.98 -17.94 10.33
N GLN A 130 3.35 -18.23 9.20
CA GLN A 130 3.73 -19.31 8.28
C GLN A 130 4.66 -18.75 7.19
N TYR A 131 5.85 -18.31 7.62
CA TYR A 131 6.78 -17.56 6.77
C TYR A 131 7.36 -18.40 5.61
N ASN A 132 7.53 -19.72 5.80
CA ASN A 132 8.03 -20.60 4.74
C ASN A 132 6.99 -20.76 3.62
N GLU A 133 5.72 -20.85 3.97
CA GLU A 133 4.61 -20.89 3.02
C GLU A 133 4.50 -19.56 2.28
N ALA A 134 4.66 -18.44 2.97
CA ALA A 134 4.70 -17.12 2.36
C ALA A 134 5.83 -17.00 1.31
N ILE A 135 7.05 -17.44 1.65
CA ILE A 135 8.19 -17.49 0.71
C ILE A 135 7.86 -18.40 -0.47
N GLY A 136 7.25 -19.57 -0.24
CA GLY A 136 6.82 -20.48 -1.29
C GLY A 136 5.88 -19.81 -2.30
N MET A 137 4.92 -19.03 -1.80
CA MET A 137 4.00 -18.25 -2.64
C MET A 137 4.74 -17.16 -3.41
N LEU A 138 5.59 -16.36 -2.75
CA LEU A 138 6.36 -15.30 -3.39
C LEU A 138 7.30 -15.85 -4.47
N ASN A 139 7.94 -16.98 -4.23
CA ASN A 139 8.80 -17.63 -5.23
C ASN A 139 8.03 -18.17 -6.46
N SER A 140 6.72 -18.39 -6.35
CA SER A 140 5.86 -18.78 -7.47
C SER A 140 5.46 -17.64 -8.39
N VAL A 141 5.78 -16.38 -8.03
CA VAL A 141 5.43 -15.19 -8.81
C VAL A 141 6.28 -15.08 -10.06
N ASP A 142 5.63 -14.98 -11.22
CA ASP A 142 6.29 -14.61 -12.46
C ASP A 142 6.60 -13.11 -12.47
N ARG A 143 7.88 -12.76 -12.49
CA ARG A 143 8.36 -11.35 -12.44
C ARG A 143 8.36 -10.65 -13.79
N SER A 144 8.09 -11.36 -14.89
CA SER A 144 8.18 -10.82 -16.26
C SER A 144 7.20 -9.67 -16.54
N GLY A 145 6.13 -9.58 -15.78
CA GLY A 145 5.09 -8.54 -15.90
C GLY A 145 5.30 -7.30 -15.04
N PHE A 146 6.34 -7.22 -14.20
CA PHE A 146 6.53 -6.13 -13.24
C PHE A 146 6.73 -4.76 -13.89
N GLU A 147 7.50 -4.68 -14.99
CA GLU A 147 7.72 -3.42 -15.69
C GLU A 147 6.41 -2.81 -16.23
N LYS A 148 5.45 -3.66 -16.62
CA LYS A 148 4.11 -3.22 -17.06
C LYS A 148 3.17 -2.89 -15.90
N ASN A 149 3.48 -3.43 -14.71
CA ASN A 149 2.68 -3.28 -13.49
C ASN A 149 3.57 -2.92 -12.28
N PRO A 150 4.17 -1.71 -12.26
CA PRO A 150 5.17 -1.34 -11.24
C PRO A 150 4.68 -1.49 -9.80
N VAL A 151 3.40 -1.20 -9.53
CA VAL A 151 2.80 -1.34 -8.20
C VAL A 151 2.84 -2.79 -7.72
N ILE A 152 2.57 -3.76 -8.62
CA ILE A 152 2.64 -5.18 -8.27
C ILE A 152 4.08 -5.59 -7.96
N GLY A 153 5.04 -5.13 -8.78
CA GLY A 153 6.46 -5.40 -8.53
C GLY A 153 6.94 -4.80 -7.21
N MET A 154 6.50 -3.57 -6.88
CA MET A 154 6.83 -2.93 -5.60
C MET A 154 6.27 -3.69 -4.40
N ASN A 155 5.00 -4.11 -4.45
CA ASN A 155 4.40 -4.90 -3.39
C ASN A 155 5.10 -6.25 -3.23
N PHE A 156 5.45 -6.92 -4.34
CA PHE A 156 6.22 -8.17 -4.29
C PHE A 156 7.54 -8.01 -3.53
N TYR A 157 8.30 -6.94 -3.77
CA TYR A 157 9.56 -6.71 -3.06
C TYR A 157 9.34 -6.30 -1.60
N ASP A 158 8.28 -5.54 -1.30
CA ASP A 158 7.92 -5.17 0.08
C ASP A 158 7.57 -6.41 0.89
N ASP A 159 6.69 -7.27 0.36
CA ASP A 159 6.29 -8.53 0.99
C ASP A 159 7.49 -9.47 1.18
N THR A 160 8.34 -9.62 0.14
CA THR A 160 9.53 -10.47 0.19
C THR A 160 10.51 -10.01 1.28
N ILE A 161 10.79 -8.72 1.34
CA ILE A 161 11.69 -8.14 2.34
C ILE A 161 11.07 -8.26 3.73
N SER A 162 9.77 -8.03 3.88
CA SER A 162 9.05 -8.15 5.15
C SER A 162 9.11 -9.58 5.72
N VAL A 163 8.93 -10.60 4.86
CA VAL A 163 9.06 -12.01 5.30
C VAL A 163 10.48 -12.31 5.77
N TYR A 164 11.51 -11.87 5.05
CA TYR A 164 12.89 -12.11 5.48
C TYR A 164 13.27 -11.32 6.74
N CYS A 165 12.69 -10.13 6.95
CA CYS A 165 12.83 -9.41 8.23
C CYS A 165 12.20 -10.19 9.38
N ALA A 166 11.00 -10.77 9.20
CA ALA A 166 10.35 -11.59 10.21
C ALA A 166 11.11 -12.89 10.53
N LEU A 167 11.88 -13.40 9.57
CA LEU A 167 12.81 -14.53 9.77
C LEU A 167 14.18 -14.12 10.33
N GLU A 168 14.40 -12.83 10.59
CA GLU A 168 15.69 -12.28 11.00
C GLU A 168 16.86 -12.61 10.03
N ASP A 169 16.54 -12.87 8.74
CA ASP A 169 17.51 -13.18 7.69
C ASP A 169 17.99 -11.91 6.97
N ALA A 170 18.90 -11.20 7.60
CA ALA A 170 19.47 -9.97 7.06
C ALA A 170 20.17 -10.15 5.69
N GLN A 171 20.72 -11.33 5.42
CA GLN A 171 21.37 -11.61 4.14
C GLN A 171 20.35 -11.64 3.00
N SER A 172 19.24 -12.38 3.18
CA SER A 172 18.16 -12.45 2.19
C SER A 172 17.45 -11.10 2.03
N VAL A 173 17.28 -10.32 3.11
CA VAL A 173 16.80 -8.92 3.04
C VAL A 173 17.66 -8.11 2.07
N MET A 174 18.99 -8.17 2.20
CA MET A 174 19.90 -7.40 1.36
C MET A 174 19.90 -7.87 -0.10
N LEU A 175 19.78 -9.16 -0.36
CA LEU A 175 19.65 -9.69 -1.72
C LEU A 175 18.35 -9.22 -2.38
N ALA A 176 17.22 -9.35 -1.67
CA ALA A 176 15.92 -8.88 -2.16
C ALA A 176 15.90 -7.36 -2.38
N TYR A 177 16.58 -6.59 -1.51
CA TYR A 177 16.71 -5.14 -1.69
C TYR A 177 17.52 -4.77 -2.94
N ASN A 178 18.62 -5.46 -3.24
CA ASN A 178 19.39 -5.20 -4.45
C ASN A 178 18.56 -5.41 -5.72
N ASP A 179 17.74 -6.46 -5.75
CA ASP A 179 16.80 -6.70 -6.84
C ASP A 179 15.73 -5.61 -6.92
N ALA A 180 15.17 -5.21 -5.78
CA ALA A 180 14.19 -4.13 -5.67
C ALA A 180 14.78 -2.78 -6.16
N GLU A 181 16.01 -2.45 -5.75
CA GLU A 181 16.70 -1.21 -6.16
C GLU A 181 16.89 -1.16 -7.67
N GLN A 182 17.35 -2.27 -8.28
CA GLN A 182 17.46 -2.35 -9.73
C GLN A 182 16.13 -2.19 -10.44
N PHE A 183 15.07 -2.80 -9.90
CA PHE A 183 13.73 -2.65 -10.43
C PHE A 183 13.22 -1.20 -10.33
N ILE A 184 13.39 -0.54 -9.18
CA ILE A 184 12.99 0.85 -8.97
C ILE A 184 13.72 1.79 -9.92
N MET A 185 15.03 1.58 -10.14
CA MET A 185 15.83 2.38 -11.08
C MET A 185 15.36 2.26 -12.53
N LYS A 186 14.82 1.09 -12.93
CA LYS A 186 14.25 0.87 -14.26
C LYS A 186 12.86 1.49 -14.42
N CYS A 187 12.13 1.70 -13.33
CA CYS A 187 10.80 2.29 -13.38
C CYS A 187 10.85 3.80 -13.62
N SER A 188 10.67 4.23 -14.87
CA SER A 188 10.73 5.64 -15.29
C SER A 188 9.60 6.53 -14.70
N ASN A 189 8.50 5.94 -14.20
CA ASN A 189 7.32 6.66 -13.73
C ASN A 189 6.81 6.07 -12.41
N LEU A 190 7.54 6.32 -11.33
CA LEU A 190 7.05 5.97 -9.99
C LEU A 190 5.91 6.90 -9.59
N ASN A 191 4.73 6.35 -9.41
CA ASN A 191 3.60 7.07 -8.82
C ASN A 191 3.75 7.15 -7.29
N TYR A 192 2.85 7.91 -6.65
CA TYR A 192 2.85 8.06 -5.20
C TYR A 192 2.82 6.71 -4.46
N ILE A 193 2.02 5.73 -4.93
CA ILE A 193 1.90 4.40 -4.30
C ILE A 193 3.24 3.67 -4.33
N CYS A 194 3.93 3.66 -5.48
CA CYS A 194 5.25 3.06 -5.59
C CYS A 194 6.27 3.72 -4.65
N CYS A 195 6.24 5.05 -4.53
CA CYS A 195 7.14 5.76 -3.62
C CYS A 195 6.83 5.45 -2.15
N HIS A 196 5.55 5.34 -1.79
CA HIS A 196 5.12 4.95 -0.46
C HIS A 196 5.64 3.54 -0.11
N THR A 197 5.44 2.56 -0.99
CA THR A 197 5.94 1.20 -0.82
C THR A 197 7.48 1.17 -0.76
N ALA A 198 8.17 1.97 -1.59
CA ALA A 198 9.63 2.08 -1.54
C ALA A 198 10.15 2.58 -0.18
N VAL A 199 9.43 3.49 0.49
CA VAL A 199 9.80 3.92 1.86
C VAL A 199 9.63 2.78 2.85
N ASN A 200 8.57 1.96 2.77
CA ASN A 200 8.43 0.77 3.62
C ASN A 200 9.60 -0.21 3.43
N ILE A 201 9.96 -0.50 2.17
CA ILE A 201 11.14 -1.31 1.85
C ILE A 201 12.39 -0.74 2.53
N LEU A 202 12.64 0.56 2.43
CA LEU A 202 13.81 1.21 3.04
C LEU A 202 13.79 1.14 4.56
N ILE A 203 12.62 1.28 5.22
CA ILE A 203 12.49 1.11 6.67
C ILE A 203 12.93 -0.29 7.09
N ASN A 204 12.43 -1.32 6.43
CA ASN A 204 12.77 -2.71 6.71
C ASN A 204 14.27 -2.99 6.47
N VAL A 205 14.82 -2.46 5.39
CA VAL A 205 16.26 -2.61 5.05
C VAL A 205 17.15 -1.88 6.05
N GLU A 206 16.84 -0.67 6.47
CA GLU A 206 17.62 0.06 7.47
C GLU A 206 17.51 -0.61 8.85
N SER A 207 16.36 -1.16 9.19
CA SER A 207 16.18 -1.98 10.40
C SER A 207 17.06 -3.23 10.35
N ALA A 208 17.06 -3.98 9.26
CA ALA A 208 17.89 -5.18 9.09
C ALA A 208 19.41 -4.87 9.13
N LYS A 209 19.82 -3.65 8.78
CA LYS A 209 21.22 -3.16 8.93
C LYS A 209 21.55 -2.72 10.35
N GLY A 210 20.59 -2.68 11.27
CA GLY A 210 20.75 -2.13 12.62
C GLY A 210 20.68 -0.60 12.68
N ASN A 211 20.32 0.10 11.60
CA ASN A 211 20.17 1.56 11.54
C ASN A 211 18.78 1.99 12.05
N TYR A 212 18.42 1.53 13.26
CA TYR A 212 17.07 1.66 13.83
C TYR A 212 16.61 3.11 13.95
N GLN A 213 17.51 4.04 14.31
CA GLN A 213 17.17 5.46 14.41
C GLN A 213 16.67 6.01 13.06
N LYS A 214 17.37 5.70 11.96
CA LYS A 214 17.00 6.12 10.62
C LYS A 214 15.68 5.47 10.18
N ALA A 215 15.51 4.17 10.45
CA ALA A 215 14.26 3.45 10.17
C ALA A 215 13.08 4.07 10.93
N LEU A 216 13.26 4.43 12.20
CA LEU A 216 12.26 5.08 13.04
C LEU A 216 11.88 6.46 12.49
N GLU A 217 12.85 7.30 12.14
CA GLU A 217 12.59 8.62 11.54
C GLU A 217 11.75 8.51 10.26
N MET A 218 12.08 7.55 9.38
CA MET A 218 11.33 7.28 8.17
C MET A 218 9.91 6.77 8.48
N ARG A 219 9.74 5.90 9.48
CA ARG A 219 8.44 5.38 9.91
C ARG A 219 7.56 6.50 10.48
N LEU A 220 8.10 7.36 11.35
CA LEU A 220 7.37 8.49 11.91
C LEU A 220 6.97 9.50 10.83
N MET A 221 7.85 9.78 9.88
CA MET A 221 7.54 10.60 8.71
C MET A 221 6.34 10.03 7.93
N MET A 222 6.31 8.71 7.71
CA MET A 222 5.21 8.05 7.00
C MET A 222 3.90 8.11 7.78
N ASN A 223 3.94 7.89 9.09
CA ASN A 223 2.76 7.97 9.96
C ASN A 223 2.18 9.38 9.98
N ASP A 224 3.00 10.41 10.10
CA ASP A 224 2.57 11.82 10.02
C ASP A 224 1.95 12.15 8.68
N PHE A 225 2.55 11.67 7.59
CA PHE A 225 2.04 11.88 6.26
C PHE A 225 0.69 11.18 6.05
N ALA A 226 0.54 9.94 6.51
CA ALA A 226 -0.73 9.21 6.46
C ALA A 226 -1.82 9.93 7.25
N ASN A 227 -1.54 10.41 8.47
CA ASN A 227 -2.48 11.15 9.29
C ASN A 227 -2.96 12.44 8.62
N GLN A 228 -2.08 13.18 7.94
CA GLN A 228 -2.44 14.42 7.22
C GLN A 228 -3.29 14.16 5.97
N THR A 229 -3.07 13.04 5.29
CA THR A 229 -3.71 12.76 4.01
C THR A 229 -5.01 11.96 4.13
N ASN A 230 -5.15 11.13 5.17
CA ASN A 230 -6.23 10.15 5.31
C ASN A 230 -7.32 10.50 6.31
N GLN A 231 -7.29 11.67 6.96
CA GLN A 231 -8.24 12.04 8.05
C GLN A 231 -9.72 11.79 7.74
N ARG A 232 -10.14 11.81 6.45
CA ARG A 232 -11.54 11.53 6.06
C ARG A 232 -11.80 10.07 5.68
N THR A 233 -10.78 9.32 5.28
CA THR A 233 -10.90 7.93 4.81
C THR A 233 -10.73 6.93 5.96
N GLU A 234 -9.98 7.31 6.99
CA GLU A 234 -9.67 6.46 8.16
C GLU A 234 -10.91 5.96 8.89
N ALA A 235 -11.92 6.80 9.09
CA ALA A 235 -13.14 6.41 9.81
C ALA A 235 -13.90 5.25 9.11
N ARG A 236 -13.80 5.14 7.78
CA ARG A 236 -14.41 4.04 7.01
C ARG A 236 -13.51 2.82 6.90
N MET A 237 -12.17 3.01 6.86
CA MET A 237 -11.20 1.92 6.77
C MET A 237 -10.97 1.20 8.10
N GLN A 238 -11.20 1.86 9.25
CA GLN A 238 -10.99 1.28 10.58
C GLN A 238 -11.95 0.14 10.94
N ALA A 239 -13.04 -0.03 10.20
CA ALA A 239 -14.13 -0.94 10.58
C ALA A 239 -13.92 -2.40 10.15
N THR A 240 -12.95 -2.72 9.28
CA THR A 240 -12.78 -4.09 8.79
C THR A 240 -11.64 -4.83 9.50
N PRO A 241 -11.78 -6.15 9.76
CA PRO A 241 -10.73 -6.96 10.41
C PRO A 241 -9.37 -6.85 9.74
N ILE A 242 -9.30 -6.92 8.40
CA ILE A 242 -8.04 -6.84 7.68
C ILE A 242 -7.33 -5.48 7.87
N ASN A 243 -8.08 -4.36 7.84
CA ASN A 243 -7.50 -3.05 8.05
C ASN A 243 -7.02 -2.86 9.50
N ARG A 244 -7.73 -3.47 10.47
CA ARG A 244 -7.31 -3.50 11.88
C ARG A 244 -5.97 -4.23 12.01
N ILE A 245 -5.82 -5.40 11.38
CA ILE A 245 -4.57 -6.19 11.38
C ILE A 245 -3.43 -5.38 10.77
N ILE A 246 -3.60 -4.82 9.58
CA ILE A 246 -2.58 -4.01 8.90
C ILE A 246 -2.16 -2.82 9.78
N LYS A 247 -3.11 -2.11 10.37
CA LYS A 247 -2.80 -0.98 11.26
C LYS A 247 -2.08 -1.46 12.52
N GLY A 248 -2.50 -2.57 13.10
CA GLY A 248 -1.87 -3.17 14.27
C GLY A 248 -0.42 -3.58 13.98
N SER A 249 -0.14 -4.19 12.83
CA SER A 249 1.23 -4.57 12.45
C SER A 249 2.14 -3.35 12.29
N ILE A 250 1.63 -2.23 11.75
CA ILE A 250 2.38 -0.96 11.68
C ILE A 250 2.71 -0.44 13.08
N PHE A 251 1.77 -0.49 14.03
CA PHE A 251 2.03 -0.08 15.40
C PHE A 251 3.06 -0.99 16.09
N CYS A 252 2.95 -2.31 15.93
CA CYS A 252 3.90 -3.27 16.50
C CYS A 252 5.32 -3.07 15.92
N SER A 253 5.45 -2.91 14.61
CA SER A 253 6.76 -2.64 13.99
C SER A 253 7.34 -1.28 14.40
N THR A 254 6.51 -0.27 14.64
CA THR A 254 6.94 1.03 15.17
C THR A 254 7.42 0.88 16.62
N ALA A 255 6.72 0.07 17.43
CA ALA A 255 7.15 -0.24 18.81
C ALA A 255 8.52 -0.91 18.84
N GLU A 256 8.77 -1.84 17.93
CA GLU A 256 10.06 -2.51 17.80
C GLU A 256 11.20 -1.54 17.48
N LEU A 257 10.96 -0.60 16.55
CA LEU A 257 11.95 0.44 16.24
C LEU A 257 12.26 1.32 17.45
N PHE A 258 11.24 1.75 18.21
CA PHE A 258 11.44 2.49 19.47
C PHE A 258 12.24 1.68 20.49
N PHE A 259 11.94 0.38 20.63
CA PHE A 259 12.68 -0.52 21.51
C PHE A 259 14.16 -0.56 21.17
N HIS A 260 14.50 -0.75 19.90
CA HIS A 260 15.90 -0.78 19.44
C HIS A 260 16.61 0.57 19.55
N CYS A 261 15.86 1.68 19.54
CA CYS A 261 16.40 3.03 19.82
C CYS A 261 16.54 3.33 21.33
N GLY A 262 16.13 2.40 22.21
CA GLY A 262 16.20 2.58 23.66
C GLY A 262 15.05 3.39 24.26
N ASP A 263 14.06 3.77 23.48
CA ASP A 263 12.86 4.49 23.95
C ASP A 263 11.76 3.48 24.33
N TYR A 264 11.95 2.84 25.47
CA TYR A 264 11.06 1.79 25.96
C TYR A 264 9.66 2.30 26.31
N ALA A 265 9.53 3.57 26.69
CA ALA A 265 8.25 4.18 27.02
C ALA A 265 7.35 4.32 25.78
N ASN A 266 7.88 4.84 24.68
CA ASN A 266 7.16 4.91 23.42
C ASN A 266 6.98 3.51 22.81
N ALA A 267 7.96 2.61 22.94
CA ALA A 267 7.79 1.21 22.53
C ALA A 267 6.57 0.56 23.19
N ALA A 268 6.44 0.67 24.50
CA ALA A 268 5.29 0.16 25.26
C ALA A 268 3.97 0.78 24.77
N LYS A 269 3.94 2.12 24.64
CA LYS A 269 2.75 2.85 24.19
C LYS A 269 2.25 2.39 22.80
N TYR A 270 3.15 2.22 21.84
CA TYR A 270 2.81 1.77 20.50
C TYR A 270 2.35 0.32 20.50
N LEU A 271 2.98 -0.52 21.32
CA LEU A 271 2.60 -1.93 21.45
C LEU A 271 1.25 -2.11 22.14
N ASP A 272 0.91 -1.30 23.15
CA ASP A 272 -0.40 -1.29 23.81
C ASP A 272 -1.54 -0.96 22.83
N ILE A 273 -1.25 -0.17 21.78
CA ILE A 273 -2.22 0.13 20.72
C ILE A 273 -2.26 -1.01 19.69
N GLY A 274 -1.10 -1.48 19.24
CA GLY A 274 -1.00 -2.45 18.14
C GLY A 274 -1.36 -3.88 18.54
N GLY A 275 -0.92 -4.33 19.72
CA GLY A 275 -1.10 -5.70 20.19
C GLY A 275 -2.56 -6.19 20.16
N PRO A 276 -3.52 -5.44 20.71
CA PRO A 276 -4.94 -5.82 20.62
C PRO A 276 -5.48 -5.88 19.20
N MET A 277 -4.90 -5.12 18.25
CA MET A 277 -5.34 -5.11 16.87
C MET A 277 -4.91 -6.36 16.10
N VAL A 278 -3.81 -7.01 16.52
CA VAL A 278 -3.26 -8.22 15.89
C VAL A 278 -3.56 -9.49 16.69
N ALA A 279 -4.39 -9.41 17.73
CA ALA A 279 -4.65 -10.53 18.66
C ALA A 279 -5.17 -11.81 17.99
N GLU A 280 -5.83 -11.69 16.83
CA GLU A 280 -6.35 -12.82 16.07
C GLU A 280 -5.26 -13.46 15.15
N CYS A 281 -4.09 -12.80 14.98
CA CYS A 281 -3.02 -13.20 14.08
C CYS A 281 -1.91 -13.89 14.88
N ALA A 282 -1.85 -15.21 14.86
CA ALA A 282 -0.92 -15.99 15.69
C ALA A 282 0.55 -15.55 15.52
N GLY A 283 1.01 -15.27 14.30
CA GLY A 283 2.37 -14.81 14.04
C GLY A 283 2.65 -13.45 14.64
N LEU A 284 1.84 -12.44 14.28
CA LEU A 284 2.00 -11.08 14.80
C LEU A 284 1.81 -10.97 16.31
N LEU A 285 0.90 -11.78 16.89
CA LEU A 285 0.67 -11.83 18.33
C LEU A 285 1.90 -12.40 19.07
N ASP A 286 2.52 -13.45 18.55
CA ASP A 286 3.72 -14.03 19.13
C ASP A 286 4.87 -13.02 19.13
N GLU A 287 5.09 -12.31 18.02
CA GLU A 287 6.08 -11.22 17.93
C GLU A 287 5.79 -10.10 18.93
N ALA A 288 4.53 -9.64 19.01
CA ALA A 288 4.11 -8.61 19.94
C ALA A 288 4.32 -9.03 21.41
N ASN A 289 4.04 -10.28 21.76
CA ASN A 289 4.24 -10.82 23.09
C ASN A 289 5.74 -10.91 23.45
N LYS A 290 6.58 -11.36 22.52
CA LYS A 290 8.04 -11.40 22.69
C LYS A 290 8.59 -9.99 22.92
N LEU A 291 8.16 -9.01 22.14
CA LEU A 291 8.56 -7.61 22.27
C LEU A 291 8.08 -7.04 23.62
N SER A 292 6.84 -7.32 24.05
CA SER A 292 6.31 -6.89 25.34
C SER A 292 7.16 -7.39 26.52
N ALA A 293 7.59 -8.66 26.46
CA ALA A 293 8.45 -9.22 27.49
C ALA A 293 9.81 -8.51 27.56
N LYS A 294 10.45 -8.27 26.40
CA LYS A 294 11.73 -7.54 26.30
C LYS A 294 11.61 -6.11 26.83
N ILE A 295 10.52 -5.38 26.50
CA ILE A 295 10.28 -4.02 26.98
C ILE A 295 10.16 -4.00 28.50
N ARG A 296 9.35 -4.90 29.11
CA ARG A 296 9.17 -4.98 30.56
C ARG A 296 10.49 -5.27 31.28
N GLU A 297 11.30 -6.18 30.77
CA GLU A 297 12.62 -6.49 31.33
C GLU A 297 13.52 -5.24 31.39
N LYS A 298 13.58 -4.48 30.26
CA LYS A 298 14.38 -3.26 30.16
C LYS A 298 13.86 -2.14 31.06
N MET A 299 12.56 -1.94 31.15
CA MET A 299 11.97 -0.92 32.04
C MET A 299 12.22 -1.24 33.52
N ASN A 300 12.11 -2.51 33.94
CA ASN A 300 12.37 -2.93 35.30
C ASN A 300 13.85 -2.76 35.69
N SER A 301 14.77 -3.10 34.78
CA SER A 301 16.22 -2.94 35.03
C SER A 301 16.63 -1.46 35.11
N SER A 302 15.95 -0.57 34.40
CA SER A 302 16.20 0.87 34.45
C SER A 302 15.66 1.54 35.73
N SER A 303 14.66 0.93 36.36
CA SER A 303 14.06 1.44 37.62
C SER A 303 14.82 0.97 38.89
N ALA A 304 15.75 0.01 38.74
CA ALA A 304 16.53 -0.55 39.85
C ALA A 304 17.92 0.13 40.03
N ASN A 305 18.30 1.01 39.12
CA ASN A 305 19.49 1.84 39.15
C ASN A 305 19.13 3.30 39.44
#